data_e8d84af71aa17f74db263942114364ae
#
_entry.id   e8d84af71aa17f74db263942114364ae
#
_cell.length_a   1.000
_cell.length_b   1.000
_cell.length_c   1.000
_cell.angle_alpha   90.00
_cell.angle_beta   90.00
_cell.angle_gamma   90.00
#
_symmetry.space_group_name_H-M   'P 1'
#
loop_
_entity.id
_entity.type
_entity.pdbx_description
1 polymer ?
#
loop_
_entity_poly.entity_id
_entity_poly.type
_entity_poly.pdbx_seq_one_letter_code
_entity_poly.pdbx_strand_id
1 'polypeptide(L)'
;EGFFEVAAKYYEWSGGKSFCAFDYLIQNVEYDMLASGHEPVYNDADWYDTSDPNLKASWMKFAVPLAKGHIVVSDKYANTQIMTGEVAAGVGSSAAINYYNDTVTYPDNTSEKMNLKVLPLPKTGSGEQFMPVTGTGFSAYKTTEAKAEAAAIFLRWLTEGERNLDFVVESGYMPVHDSAFEAIDGYEFPSPAHKELFSAVKTMRKEYTLTIRPEFTNYYNYVEALYPALKKLCPALQERADSGEDAALLAEETWDLFLEI
;
A
#
# COMPACT_ATOMS: atom_id res chain seq x y z
N GLU A 1 7.56 6.63 -18.20
CA GLU A 1 7.26 7.82 -17.42
C GLU A 1 7.06 7.42 -15.96
N GLY A 2 7.75 8.08 -15.04
CA GLY A 2 7.75 7.71 -13.63
C GLY A 2 6.43 8.01 -12.93
N PHE A 3 6.10 7.24 -11.90
CA PHE A 3 4.88 7.43 -11.11
C PHE A 3 4.75 8.86 -10.57
N PHE A 4 5.82 9.42 -10.02
CA PHE A 4 5.81 10.77 -9.48
C PHE A 4 5.74 11.87 -10.54
N GLU A 5 6.18 11.62 -11.78
CA GLU A 5 5.95 12.53 -12.91
C GLU A 5 4.46 12.58 -13.29
N VAL A 6 3.78 11.43 -13.28
CA VAL A 6 2.33 11.38 -13.49
C VAL A 6 1.61 12.12 -12.36
N ALA A 7 2.04 11.95 -11.11
CA ALA A 7 1.47 12.63 -9.96
C ALA A 7 1.59 14.17 -10.09
N ALA A 8 2.75 14.66 -10.49
CA ALA A 8 2.98 16.08 -10.73
C ALA A 8 2.09 16.65 -11.85
N LYS A 9 2.00 15.94 -12.98
CA LYS A 9 1.12 16.35 -14.10
C LYS A 9 -0.36 16.37 -13.72
N TYR A 10 -0.79 15.38 -12.93
CA TYR A 10 -2.16 15.35 -12.43
C TYR A 10 -2.44 16.54 -11.51
N TYR A 11 -1.52 16.86 -10.61
CA TYR A 11 -1.62 18.00 -9.70
C TYR A 11 -1.83 19.31 -10.47
N GLU A 12 -1.00 19.57 -11.48
CA GLU A 12 -1.14 20.74 -12.37
C GLU A 12 -2.48 20.73 -13.12
N TRP A 13 -2.83 19.59 -13.74
CA TRP A 13 -4.05 19.45 -14.53
C TRP A 13 -5.32 19.63 -13.69
N SER A 14 -5.32 19.10 -12.47
CA SER A 14 -6.48 19.11 -11.55
C SER A 14 -6.66 20.43 -10.80
N GLY A 15 -5.71 21.36 -10.91
CA GLY A 15 -5.70 22.60 -10.15
C GLY A 15 -5.33 22.42 -8.68
N GLY A 16 -4.41 21.50 -8.38
CA GLY A 16 -3.83 21.31 -7.05
C GLY A 16 -4.37 20.12 -6.25
N LYS A 17 -5.10 19.17 -6.89
CA LYS A 17 -5.49 17.92 -6.21
C LYS A 17 -4.34 16.93 -6.21
N SER A 18 -4.12 16.27 -5.09
CA SER A 18 -3.17 15.17 -4.99
C SER A 18 -3.56 14.00 -5.89
N PHE A 19 -2.58 13.36 -6.51
CA PHE A 19 -2.81 12.22 -7.38
C PHE A 19 -3.12 10.95 -6.61
N CYS A 20 -2.34 10.65 -5.57
CA CYS A 20 -2.37 9.34 -4.91
C CYS A 20 -2.30 9.45 -3.39
N ALA A 21 -3.11 8.66 -2.71
CA ALA A 21 -3.02 8.44 -1.28
C ALA A 21 -2.31 7.11 -0.96
N PHE A 22 -1.42 7.13 0.04
CA PHE A 22 -0.69 5.95 0.52
C PHE A 22 -1.20 5.52 1.89
N ASP A 23 -1.73 4.30 1.99
CA ASP A 23 -2.11 3.69 3.27
C ASP A 23 -0.88 3.29 4.10
N TYR A 24 0.20 2.87 3.41
CA TYR A 24 1.40 2.30 4.01
C TYR A 24 2.66 2.94 3.43
N LEU A 25 2.83 4.25 3.63
CA LEU A 25 3.93 5.02 3.05
C LEU A 25 5.30 4.43 3.41
N ILE A 26 5.54 4.16 4.71
CA ILE A 26 6.85 3.66 5.16
C ILE A 26 7.22 2.30 4.55
N GLN A 27 6.25 1.44 4.28
CA GLN A 27 6.52 0.18 3.60
C GLN A 27 6.96 0.40 2.15
N ASN A 28 6.43 1.43 1.48
CA ASN A 28 6.86 1.77 0.13
C ASN A 28 8.30 2.33 0.11
N VAL A 29 8.72 3.01 1.19
CA VAL A 29 10.12 3.41 1.39
C VAL A 29 11.02 2.17 1.54
N GLU A 30 10.61 1.18 2.34
CA GLU A 30 11.34 -0.10 2.47
C GLU A 30 11.50 -0.82 1.13
N TYR A 31 10.44 -0.86 0.30
CA TYR A 31 10.51 -1.52 -1.02
C TYR A 31 11.43 -0.77 -1.99
N ASP A 32 11.48 0.55 -1.90
CA ASP A 32 12.43 1.34 -2.67
C ASP A 32 13.88 1.06 -2.25
N MET A 33 14.14 0.91 -0.95
CA MET A 33 15.45 0.48 -0.44
C MET A 33 15.83 -0.88 -1.00
N LEU A 34 14.97 -1.88 -0.85
CA LEU A 34 15.20 -3.24 -1.34
C LEU A 34 15.45 -3.26 -2.85
N ALA A 35 14.62 -2.57 -3.64
CA ALA A 35 14.78 -2.48 -5.08
C ALA A 35 16.04 -1.72 -5.51
N SER A 36 16.60 -0.90 -4.61
CA SER A 36 17.88 -0.21 -4.80
C SER A 36 19.08 -1.05 -4.32
N GLY A 37 18.84 -2.29 -3.85
CA GLY A 37 19.87 -3.21 -3.38
C GLY A 37 20.31 -2.98 -1.93
N HIS A 38 19.49 -2.30 -1.13
CA HIS A 38 19.75 -2.01 0.27
C HIS A 38 18.70 -2.63 1.17
N GLU A 39 19.11 -3.45 2.12
CA GLU A 39 18.19 -3.95 3.14
C GLU A 39 17.98 -2.88 4.23
N PRO A 40 16.73 -2.66 4.68
CA PRO A 40 16.47 -1.79 5.82
C PRO A 40 17.20 -2.29 7.07
N VAL A 41 17.88 -1.39 7.77
CA VAL A 41 18.57 -1.67 9.03
C VAL A 41 17.69 -1.21 10.19
N TYR A 42 17.65 -2.03 11.24
CA TYR A 42 16.79 -1.79 12.40
C TYR A 42 17.61 -1.73 13.69
N ASN A 43 17.26 -0.82 14.58
CA ASN A 43 17.86 -0.71 15.90
C ASN A 43 17.23 -1.71 16.88
N ASP A 44 17.94 -2.77 17.23
CA ASP A 44 17.55 -3.78 18.24
C ASP A 44 16.07 -4.23 18.14
N ALA A 45 15.55 -4.37 16.92
CA ALA A 45 14.17 -4.69 16.60
C ALA A 45 13.11 -3.68 17.07
N ASP A 46 13.49 -2.48 17.44
CA ASP A 46 12.54 -1.44 17.87
C ASP A 46 12.09 -0.52 16.73
N TRP A 47 13.02 -0.02 15.91
CA TRP A 47 12.75 0.90 14.82
C TRP A 47 13.86 0.86 13.76
N TYR A 48 13.71 1.66 12.71
CA TYR A 48 14.75 1.79 11.68
C TYR A 48 16.02 2.43 12.27
N ASP A 49 17.16 2.01 11.77
CA ASP A 49 18.41 2.76 11.98
C ASP A 49 18.38 4.04 11.14
N THR A 50 18.01 5.13 11.77
CA THR A 50 17.89 6.45 11.13
C THR A 50 19.24 7.05 10.73
N SER A 51 20.37 6.44 11.13
CA SER A 51 21.71 6.80 10.64
C SER A 51 22.02 6.21 9.27
N ASP A 52 21.21 5.26 8.76
CA ASP A 52 21.37 4.69 7.44
C ASP A 52 21.05 5.73 6.34
N PRO A 53 22.05 6.15 5.53
CA PRO A 53 21.84 7.12 4.48
C PRO A 53 20.90 6.62 3.36
N ASN A 54 20.77 5.29 3.19
CA ASN A 54 19.89 4.70 2.19
C ASN A 54 18.42 4.84 2.60
N LEU A 55 18.12 4.74 3.91
CA LEU A 55 16.79 5.01 4.43
C LEU A 55 16.37 6.45 4.12
N LYS A 56 17.23 7.42 4.44
CA LYS A 56 16.98 8.83 4.13
C LYS A 56 16.82 9.06 2.62
N ALA A 57 17.68 8.46 1.81
CA ALA A 57 17.62 8.61 0.36
C ALA A 57 16.30 8.07 -0.22
N SER A 58 15.82 6.92 0.25
CA SER A 58 14.53 6.36 -0.15
C SER A 58 13.35 7.18 0.41
N TRP A 59 13.44 7.64 1.67
CA TRP A 59 12.45 8.56 2.24
C TRP A 59 12.25 9.81 1.38
N MET A 60 13.34 10.48 1.00
CA MET A 60 13.30 11.72 0.23
C MET A 60 12.62 11.59 -1.14
N LYS A 61 12.63 10.39 -1.76
CA LYS A 61 11.89 10.14 -3.01
C LYS A 61 10.38 10.31 -2.83
N PHE A 62 9.83 10.00 -1.65
CA PHE A 62 8.43 10.19 -1.30
C PHE A 62 8.18 11.55 -0.64
N ALA A 63 9.12 12.03 0.15
CA ALA A 63 9.01 13.29 0.89
C ALA A 63 8.88 14.51 -0.02
N VAL A 64 9.63 14.57 -1.12
CA VAL A 64 9.54 15.67 -2.08
C VAL A 64 8.15 15.76 -2.73
N PRO A 65 7.56 14.67 -3.30
CA PRO A 65 6.17 14.74 -3.78
C PRO A 65 5.14 14.96 -2.67
N LEU A 66 5.37 14.53 -1.42
CA LEU A 66 4.51 14.87 -0.27
C LEU A 66 4.54 16.37 0.01
N ALA A 67 5.72 16.98 0.10
CA ALA A 67 5.88 18.42 0.33
C ALA A 67 5.24 19.28 -0.78
N LYS A 68 5.20 18.75 -2.01
CA LYS A 68 4.52 19.38 -3.15
C LYS A 68 3.03 19.11 -3.22
N GLY A 69 2.46 18.29 -2.34
CA GLY A 69 1.06 17.89 -2.41
C GLY A 69 0.72 16.99 -3.59
N HIS A 70 1.69 16.45 -4.33
CA HIS A 70 1.45 15.54 -5.45
C HIS A 70 0.91 14.18 -5.00
N ILE A 71 1.31 13.74 -3.80
CA ILE A 71 0.81 12.58 -3.09
C ILE A 71 0.48 12.95 -1.66
N VAL A 72 -0.32 12.12 -1.00
CA VAL A 72 -0.69 12.29 0.42
C VAL A 72 -0.59 10.97 1.17
N VAL A 73 -0.42 11.05 2.48
CA VAL A 73 -0.67 9.92 3.38
C VAL A 73 -2.18 9.83 3.61
N SER A 74 -2.74 8.65 3.57
CA SER A 74 -4.17 8.43 3.77
C SER A 74 -4.65 8.96 5.12
N ASP A 75 -5.80 9.60 5.10
CA ASP A 75 -6.46 10.07 6.33
C ASP A 75 -7.26 8.97 7.03
N LYS A 76 -7.85 8.12 6.23
CA LYS A 76 -8.61 6.96 6.69
C LYS A 76 -8.06 5.73 5.98
N TYR A 77 -8.53 5.57 4.76
CA TYR A 77 -8.02 4.59 3.80
C TYR A 77 -8.11 5.23 2.41
N ALA A 78 -7.16 4.92 1.54
CA ALA A 78 -7.09 5.47 0.18
C ALA A 78 -8.39 5.27 -0.62
N ASN A 79 -9.08 4.13 -0.42
CA ASN A 79 -10.36 3.87 -1.06
C ASN A 79 -11.43 4.93 -0.69
N THR A 80 -11.47 5.40 0.55
CA THR A 80 -12.41 6.47 0.96
C THR A 80 -12.09 7.77 0.21
N GLN A 81 -10.82 8.16 0.13
CA GLN A 81 -10.42 9.38 -0.56
C GLN A 81 -10.65 9.31 -2.08
N ILE A 82 -10.52 8.11 -2.69
CA ILE A 82 -10.91 7.89 -4.10
C ILE A 82 -12.42 8.04 -4.27
N MET A 83 -13.22 7.42 -3.39
CA MET A 83 -14.69 7.49 -3.48
C MET A 83 -15.28 8.87 -3.17
N THR A 84 -14.51 9.77 -2.57
CA THR A 84 -14.89 11.17 -2.35
C THR A 84 -14.30 12.13 -3.38
N GLY A 85 -13.50 11.62 -4.33
CA GLY A 85 -12.88 12.44 -5.38
C GLY A 85 -11.75 13.35 -4.87
N GLU A 86 -11.20 13.05 -3.69
CA GLU A 86 -10.05 13.77 -3.13
C GLU A 86 -8.75 13.41 -3.85
N VAL A 87 -8.61 12.14 -4.25
CA VAL A 87 -7.46 11.62 -5.01
C VAL A 87 -7.92 10.75 -6.17
N ALA A 88 -7.08 10.61 -7.20
CA ALA A 88 -7.37 9.75 -8.35
C ALA A 88 -6.84 8.31 -8.20
N ALA A 89 -5.90 8.08 -7.29
CA ALA A 89 -5.26 6.78 -7.09
C ALA A 89 -5.02 6.50 -5.60
N GLY A 90 -4.79 5.24 -5.28
CA GLY A 90 -4.41 4.82 -3.93
C GLY A 90 -3.47 3.61 -3.97
N VAL A 91 -2.54 3.56 -3.03
CA VAL A 91 -1.72 2.40 -2.74
C VAL A 91 -2.12 1.86 -1.39
N GLY A 92 -2.60 0.62 -1.35
CA GLY A 92 -3.14 0.02 -0.13
C GLY A 92 -3.23 -1.49 -0.20
N SER A 93 -3.92 -2.07 0.77
CA SER A 93 -4.15 -3.50 0.86
C SER A 93 -5.08 -4.01 -0.25
N SER A 94 -4.84 -5.23 -0.72
CA SER A 94 -5.76 -5.94 -1.62
C SER A 94 -7.17 -6.09 -1.04
N ALA A 95 -7.29 -6.21 0.28
CA ALA A 95 -8.58 -6.30 0.97
C ALA A 95 -9.45 -5.04 0.79
N ALA A 96 -8.86 -3.90 0.40
CA ALA A 96 -9.61 -2.68 0.12
C ALA A 96 -10.61 -2.86 -1.03
N ILE A 97 -10.44 -3.86 -1.90
CA ILE A 97 -11.34 -4.11 -3.03
C ILE A 97 -12.80 -4.27 -2.60
N ASN A 98 -13.05 -4.85 -1.44
CA ASN A 98 -14.40 -5.08 -0.90
C ASN A 98 -15.05 -3.83 -0.30
N TYR A 99 -14.30 -2.74 -0.21
CA TYR A 99 -14.78 -1.46 0.35
C TYR A 99 -14.97 -0.38 -0.72
N TYR A 100 -14.73 -0.70 -1.99
CA TYR A 100 -15.09 0.18 -3.09
C TYR A 100 -16.56 -0.04 -3.49
N ASN A 101 -17.25 1.06 -3.75
CA ASN A 101 -18.52 1.04 -4.49
C ASN A 101 -18.26 1.44 -5.96
N ASP A 102 -19.30 1.57 -6.75
CA ASP A 102 -19.23 1.95 -8.17
C ASP A 102 -19.41 3.46 -8.41
N THR A 103 -19.36 4.28 -7.37
CA THR A 103 -19.72 5.69 -7.41
C THR A 103 -18.69 6.53 -6.67
N VAL A 104 -18.28 7.64 -7.29
CA VAL A 104 -17.59 8.73 -6.61
C VAL A 104 -18.65 9.75 -6.18
N THR A 105 -18.61 10.15 -4.91
CA THR A 105 -19.50 11.20 -4.38
C THR A 105 -18.65 12.37 -3.89
N TYR A 106 -18.78 13.48 -4.55
CA TYR A 106 -18.02 14.70 -4.28
C TYR A 106 -18.56 15.47 -3.07
N PRO A 107 -17.76 16.39 -2.46
CA PRO A 107 -18.18 17.18 -1.30
C PRO A 107 -19.43 18.05 -1.52
N ASP A 108 -19.73 18.41 -2.77
CA ASP A 108 -20.96 19.15 -3.15
C ASP A 108 -22.20 18.25 -3.30
N ASN A 109 -22.08 16.95 -2.95
CA ASN A 109 -23.09 15.89 -3.11
C ASN A 109 -23.43 15.55 -4.56
N THR A 110 -22.67 16.01 -5.53
CA THR A 110 -22.74 15.43 -6.87
C THR A 110 -22.06 14.08 -6.89
N SER A 111 -22.48 13.20 -7.81
CA SER A 111 -21.88 11.87 -7.93
C SER A 111 -21.77 11.43 -9.37
N GLU A 112 -20.79 10.60 -9.64
CA GLU A 112 -20.58 9.99 -10.95
C GLU A 112 -20.16 8.52 -10.82
N LYS A 113 -20.35 7.76 -11.89
CA LYS A 113 -19.94 6.36 -11.92
C LYS A 113 -18.42 6.26 -11.89
N MET A 114 -17.91 5.48 -10.93
CA MET A 114 -16.49 5.18 -10.83
C MET A 114 -16.11 4.05 -11.79
N ASN A 115 -15.02 4.23 -12.52
CA ASN A 115 -14.39 3.18 -13.31
C ASN A 115 -13.05 2.79 -12.63
N LEU A 116 -13.15 1.98 -11.58
CA LEU A 116 -11.99 1.55 -10.82
C LEU A 116 -11.10 0.64 -11.68
N LYS A 117 -9.81 0.94 -11.69
CA LYS A 117 -8.73 0.14 -12.27
C LYS A 117 -7.78 -0.31 -11.20
N VAL A 118 -7.38 -1.59 -11.26
CA VAL A 118 -6.41 -2.16 -10.33
C VAL A 118 -5.16 -2.55 -11.11
N LEU A 119 -4.02 -2.03 -10.68
CA LEU A 119 -2.74 -2.20 -11.32
C LEU A 119 -1.73 -2.83 -10.35
N PRO A 120 -0.68 -3.51 -10.85
CA PRO A 120 0.48 -3.85 -10.03
C PRO A 120 1.07 -2.62 -9.34
N LEU A 121 1.75 -2.83 -8.22
CA LEU A 121 2.52 -1.77 -7.56
C LEU A 121 3.49 -1.12 -8.57
N PRO A 122 3.67 0.20 -8.51
CA PRO A 122 4.67 0.87 -9.33
C PRO A 122 6.06 0.27 -9.12
N LYS A 123 6.77 -0.02 -10.21
CA LYS A 123 8.14 -0.48 -10.14
C LYS A 123 9.06 0.67 -9.76
N THR A 124 10.05 0.40 -8.92
CA THR A 124 11.06 1.37 -8.53
C THR A 124 12.43 0.93 -9.05
N GLY A 125 13.21 1.89 -9.57
CA GLY A 125 14.53 1.61 -10.13
C GLY A 125 14.50 0.60 -11.29
N SER A 126 15.65 -0.03 -11.55
CA SER A 126 15.85 -1.07 -12.57
C SER A 126 16.17 -2.44 -11.95
N GLY A 127 16.20 -2.52 -10.63
CA GLY A 127 16.53 -3.72 -9.88
C GLY A 127 15.36 -4.68 -9.70
N GLU A 128 15.56 -5.63 -8.81
CA GLU A 128 14.52 -6.55 -8.37
C GLU A 128 13.34 -5.79 -7.78
N GLN A 129 12.12 -6.25 -8.08
CA GLN A 129 10.91 -5.62 -7.55
C GLN A 129 10.36 -6.45 -6.40
N PHE A 130 9.80 -5.79 -5.41
CA PHE A 130 9.30 -6.43 -4.20
C PHE A 130 7.80 -6.24 -4.04
N MET A 131 7.12 -7.29 -3.59
CA MET A 131 5.71 -7.27 -3.24
C MET A 131 5.55 -7.65 -1.77
N PRO A 132 4.91 -6.80 -0.95
CA PRO A 132 4.65 -7.13 0.44
C PRO A 132 3.67 -8.29 0.56
N VAL A 133 3.97 -9.20 1.47
CA VAL A 133 3.04 -10.25 1.89
C VAL A 133 2.75 -10.05 3.37
N THR A 134 1.54 -9.65 3.66
CA THR A 134 0.98 -9.59 5.02
C THR A 134 -0.37 -10.27 5.00
N GLY A 135 -0.86 -10.70 6.14
CA GLY A 135 -2.17 -11.32 6.17
C GLY A 135 -2.55 -11.92 7.50
N THR A 136 -3.75 -12.46 7.52
CA THR A 136 -4.31 -13.18 8.66
C THR A 136 -3.94 -14.65 8.56
N GLY A 137 -3.48 -15.23 9.66
CA GLY A 137 -3.22 -16.65 9.79
C GLY A 137 -4.31 -17.36 10.58
N PHE A 138 -4.38 -18.68 10.43
CA PHE A 138 -5.21 -19.53 11.27
C PHE A 138 -4.34 -20.19 12.35
N SER A 139 -4.82 -20.13 13.59
CA SER A 139 -4.20 -20.84 14.70
C SER A 139 -5.16 -21.90 15.24
N ALA A 140 -4.68 -23.13 15.39
CA ALA A 140 -5.43 -24.22 15.98
C ALA A 140 -5.01 -24.44 17.45
N TYR A 141 -5.93 -24.26 18.38
CA TYR A 141 -5.67 -24.56 19.78
C TYR A 141 -5.73 -26.07 20.03
N LYS A 142 -4.59 -26.65 20.42
CA LYS A 142 -4.49 -28.08 20.68
C LYS A 142 -5.10 -28.44 22.05
N THR A 143 -6.25 -29.10 22.04
CA THR A 143 -6.88 -29.67 23.23
C THR A 143 -6.78 -31.20 23.29
N THR A 144 -7.17 -31.86 22.20
CA THR A 144 -7.05 -33.31 22.01
C THR A 144 -6.50 -33.61 20.62
N GLU A 145 -5.94 -34.80 20.42
CA GLU A 145 -5.44 -35.21 19.10
C GLU A 145 -6.55 -35.17 18.02
N ALA A 146 -7.73 -35.68 18.35
CA ALA A 146 -8.86 -35.69 17.43
C ALA A 146 -9.29 -34.28 17.00
N LYS A 147 -9.26 -33.30 17.90
CA LYS A 147 -9.56 -31.90 17.55
C LYS A 147 -8.44 -31.26 16.72
N ALA A 148 -7.19 -31.58 17.01
CA ALA A 148 -6.07 -31.10 16.21
C ALA A 148 -6.10 -31.67 14.79
N GLU A 149 -6.43 -32.94 14.64
CA GLU A 149 -6.61 -33.59 13.33
C GLU A 149 -7.78 -32.97 12.56
N ALA A 150 -8.93 -32.76 13.21
CA ALA A 150 -10.09 -32.10 12.60
C ALA A 150 -9.76 -30.68 12.12
N ALA A 151 -9.02 -29.91 12.92
CA ALA A 151 -8.55 -28.57 12.51
C ALA A 151 -7.64 -28.64 11.30
N ALA A 152 -6.69 -29.60 11.26
CA ALA A 152 -5.79 -29.77 10.12
C ALA A 152 -6.54 -30.19 8.85
N ILE A 153 -7.57 -31.03 8.96
CA ILE A 153 -8.43 -31.42 7.82
C ILE A 153 -9.18 -30.19 7.31
N PHE A 154 -9.80 -29.42 8.21
CA PHE A 154 -10.53 -28.20 7.84
C PHE A 154 -9.61 -27.18 7.14
N LEU A 155 -8.42 -26.90 7.69
CA LEU A 155 -7.50 -25.93 7.10
C LEU A 155 -6.99 -26.38 5.72
N ARG A 156 -6.67 -27.67 5.55
CA ARG A 156 -6.32 -28.20 4.23
C ARG A 156 -7.47 -28.03 3.25
N TRP A 157 -8.68 -28.40 3.63
CA TRP A 157 -9.89 -28.24 2.81
C TRP A 157 -10.11 -26.77 2.41
N LEU A 158 -9.95 -25.82 3.35
CA LEU A 158 -10.16 -24.38 3.10
C LEU A 158 -9.10 -23.80 2.15
N THR A 159 -7.87 -24.31 2.21
CA THR A 159 -6.74 -23.78 1.42
C THR A 159 -6.58 -24.44 0.05
N GLU A 160 -7.39 -25.42 -0.31
CA GLU A 160 -7.27 -26.15 -1.58
C GLU A 160 -8.10 -25.51 -2.71
N GLY A 161 -7.44 -25.33 -3.87
CA GLY A 161 -8.06 -25.09 -5.18
C GLY A 161 -9.09 -23.96 -5.20
N GLU A 162 -10.23 -24.24 -5.84
CA GLU A 162 -11.31 -23.25 -6.03
C GLU A 162 -11.91 -22.78 -4.71
N ARG A 163 -12.01 -23.64 -3.69
CA ARG A 163 -12.51 -23.24 -2.36
C ARG A 163 -11.67 -22.14 -1.71
N ASN A 164 -10.35 -22.21 -1.86
CA ASN A 164 -9.50 -21.13 -1.40
C ASN A 164 -9.74 -19.86 -2.21
N LEU A 165 -9.96 -19.99 -3.50
CA LEU A 165 -10.25 -18.83 -4.36
C LEU A 165 -11.58 -18.17 -3.97
N ASP A 166 -12.66 -18.94 -3.74
CA ASP A 166 -13.92 -18.41 -3.23
C ASP A 166 -13.74 -17.64 -1.93
N PHE A 167 -13.03 -18.21 -0.95
CA PHE A 167 -12.77 -17.58 0.34
C PHE A 167 -11.97 -16.29 0.20
N VAL A 168 -10.91 -16.27 -0.62
CA VAL A 168 -10.05 -15.07 -0.74
C VAL A 168 -10.70 -13.98 -1.59
N VAL A 169 -11.54 -14.31 -2.55
CA VAL A 169 -12.32 -13.32 -3.30
C VAL A 169 -13.30 -12.60 -2.38
N GLU A 170 -14.01 -13.34 -1.53
CA GLU A 170 -14.93 -12.78 -0.53
C GLU A 170 -14.23 -11.92 0.53
N SER A 171 -13.00 -12.28 0.91
CA SER A 171 -12.24 -11.57 1.94
C SER A 171 -11.32 -10.48 1.41
N GLY A 172 -11.04 -10.45 0.10
CA GLY A 172 -10.05 -9.56 -0.52
C GLY A 172 -8.59 -9.99 -0.27
N TYR A 173 -8.38 -11.17 0.34
CA TYR A 173 -7.04 -11.74 0.52
C TYR A 173 -6.56 -12.46 -0.74
N MET A 174 -5.35 -13.02 -0.68
CA MET A 174 -4.72 -13.69 -1.82
C MET A 174 -4.71 -15.21 -1.63
N PRO A 175 -4.76 -15.98 -2.73
CA PRO A 175 -4.61 -17.43 -2.67
C PRO A 175 -3.30 -17.85 -1.99
N VAL A 176 -3.34 -18.96 -1.27
CA VAL A 176 -2.18 -19.53 -0.57
C VAL A 176 -1.60 -20.75 -1.25
N HIS A 177 -2.29 -21.28 -2.28
CA HIS A 177 -1.89 -22.45 -3.04
C HIS A 177 -1.76 -22.17 -4.53
N ASP A 178 -0.80 -22.82 -5.20
CA ASP A 178 -0.57 -22.68 -6.65
C ASP A 178 -1.80 -23.03 -7.47
N SER A 179 -2.52 -24.11 -7.11
CA SER A 179 -3.75 -24.51 -7.77
C SER A 179 -4.85 -23.44 -7.75
N ALA A 180 -4.94 -22.66 -6.67
CA ALA A 180 -5.88 -21.56 -6.59
C ALA A 180 -5.45 -20.37 -7.48
N PHE A 181 -4.15 -20.10 -7.60
CA PHE A 181 -3.64 -19.10 -8.56
C PHE A 181 -3.86 -19.53 -10.02
N GLU A 182 -3.78 -20.83 -10.32
CA GLU A 182 -4.06 -21.34 -11.66
C GLU A 182 -5.56 -21.21 -12.02
N ALA A 183 -6.45 -21.39 -11.04
CA ALA A 183 -7.89 -21.26 -11.23
C ALA A 183 -8.38 -19.83 -11.51
N ILE A 184 -7.58 -18.79 -11.22
CA ILE A 184 -7.94 -17.39 -11.43
C ILE A 184 -8.44 -17.11 -12.86
N ASP A 185 -7.81 -17.71 -13.89
CA ASP A 185 -8.13 -17.41 -15.29
C ASP A 185 -9.55 -17.86 -15.70
N GLY A 186 -10.08 -18.90 -15.04
CA GLY A 186 -11.43 -19.41 -15.28
C GLY A 186 -12.49 -18.97 -14.28
N TYR A 187 -12.12 -18.19 -13.28
CA TYR A 187 -13.01 -17.82 -12.19
C TYR A 187 -13.97 -16.68 -12.55
N GLU A 188 -15.23 -16.79 -12.13
CA GLU A 188 -16.24 -15.74 -12.29
C GLU A 188 -16.19 -14.76 -11.11
N PHE A 189 -15.55 -13.62 -11.31
CA PHE A 189 -15.40 -12.60 -10.29
C PHE A 189 -16.66 -11.74 -10.11
N PRO A 190 -16.94 -11.26 -8.87
CA PRO A 190 -18.13 -10.45 -8.57
C PRO A 190 -18.11 -9.08 -9.26
N SER A 191 -16.94 -8.57 -9.67
CA SER A 191 -16.83 -7.34 -10.45
C SER A 191 -15.58 -7.33 -11.34
N PRO A 192 -15.53 -6.44 -12.36
CA PRO A 192 -14.34 -6.23 -13.17
C PRO A 192 -13.10 -5.86 -12.33
N ALA A 193 -13.27 -5.06 -11.27
CA ALA A 193 -12.18 -4.64 -10.40
C ALA A 193 -11.57 -5.81 -9.61
N HIS A 194 -12.38 -6.76 -9.15
CA HIS A 194 -11.88 -8.00 -8.55
C HIS A 194 -11.03 -8.79 -9.55
N LYS A 195 -11.52 -8.95 -10.78
CA LYS A 195 -10.75 -9.62 -11.84
C LYS A 195 -9.40 -8.94 -12.11
N GLU A 196 -9.39 -7.61 -12.18
CA GLU A 196 -8.16 -6.84 -12.36
C GLU A 196 -7.20 -7.02 -11.16
N LEU A 197 -7.71 -6.98 -9.91
CA LEU A 197 -6.92 -7.22 -8.72
C LEU A 197 -6.19 -8.58 -8.77
N PHE A 198 -6.93 -9.66 -9.00
CA PHE A 198 -6.34 -11.00 -9.04
C PHE A 198 -5.38 -11.18 -10.22
N SER A 199 -5.65 -10.52 -11.35
CA SER A 199 -4.73 -10.47 -12.50
C SER A 199 -3.45 -9.69 -12.17
N ALA A 200 -3.55 -8.55 -11.48
CA ALA A 200 -2.41 -7.76 -11.04
C ALA A 200 -1.53 -8.55 -10.05
N VAL A 201 -2.13 -9.22 -9.07
CA VAL A 201 -1.40 -10.06 -8.12
C VAL A 201 -0.74 -11.25 -8.80
N LYS A 202 -1.42 -11.90 -9.74
CA LYS A 202 -0.84 -12.99 -10.56
C LYS A 202 0.38 -12.51 -11.35
N THR A 203 0.34 -11.28 -11.86
CA THR A 203 1.46 -10.64 -12.54
C THR A 203 2.60 -10.36 -11.55
N MET A 204 2.31 -9.71 -10.42
CA MET A 204 3.31 -9.39 -9.41
C MET A 204 3.97 -10.65 -8.84
N ARG A 205 3.22 -11.73 -8.62
CA ARG A 205 3.78 -13.01 -8.17
C ARG A 205 4.84 -13.58 -9.12
N LYS A 206 4.77 -13.27 -10.40
CA LYS A 206 5.76 -13.72 -11.42
C LYS A 206 6.95 -12.78 -11.54
N GLU A 207 6.72 -11.49 -11.35
CA GLU A 207 7.68 -10.43 -11.66
C GLU A 207 8.31 -9.79 -10.42
N TYR A 208 7.76 -10.04 -9.21
CA TYR A 208 8.19 -9.44 -7.96
C TYR A 208 8.63 -10.52 -6.97
N THR A 209 9.62 -10.22 -6.17
CA THR A 209 9.99 -11.04 -5.02
C THR A 209 9.04 -10.77 -3.88
N LEU A 210 8.48 -11.86 -3.31
CA LEU A 210 7.62 -11.76 -2.13
C LEU A 210 8.48 -11.44 -0.92
N THR A 211 8.11 -10.40 -0.18
CA THR A 211 8.83 -10.00 1.02
C THR A 211 7.89 -9.90 2.21
N ILE A 212 8.37 -10.37 3.35
CA ILE A 212 7.69 -10.24 4.65
C ILE A 212 8.57 -9.33 5.48
N ARG A 213 7.98 -8.22 5.93
CA ARG A 213 8.70 -7.31 6.80
C ARG A 213 8.90 -7.93 8.19
N PRO A 214 10.06 -7.72 8.83
CA PRO A 214 10.23 -8.02 10.24
C PRO A 214 9.18 -7.31 11.10
N GLU A 215 8.66 -7.98 12.11
CA GLU A 215 7.82 -7.34 13.11
C GLU A 215 8.70 -6.62 14.13
N PHE A 216 8.39 -5.35 14.39
CA PHE A 216 8.96 -4.64 15.53
C PHE A 216 7.87 -4.38 16.56
N THR A 217 8.30 -4.38 17.82
CA THR A 217 7.40 -4.18 18.97
C THR A 217 6.65 -2.84 18.88
N ASN A 218 7.33 -1.80 18.40
CA ASN A 218 6.80 -0.43 18.40
C ASN A 218 6.29 0.05 17.03
N TYR A 219 6.28 -0.79 16.00
CA TYR A 219 5.91 -0.37 14.65
C TYR A 219 4.59 0.41 14.59
N TYR A 220 3.54 -0.14 15.17
CA TYR A 220 2.23 0.51 15.15
C TYR A 220 2.22 1.84 15.89
N ASN A 221 2.91 1.93 17.03
CA ASN A 221 3.02 3.17 17.79
C ASN A 221 3.69 4.27 16.94
N TYR A 222 4.77 3.92 16.23
CA TYR A 222 5.46 4.86 15.35
C TYR A 222 4.59 5.29 14.17
N VAL A 223 3.91 4.36 13.50
CA VAL A 223 3.03 4.68 12.36
C VAL A 223 1.85 5.54 12.80
N GLU A 224 1.25 5.23 13.95
CA GLU A 224 0.14 6.01 14.53
C GLU A 224 0.57 7.42 14.96
N ALA A 225 1.84 7.64 15.27
CA ALA A 225 2.37 8.97 15.54
C ALA A 225 2.77 9.71 14.24
N LEU A 226 3.50 9.03 13.35
CA LEU A 226 4.09 9.62 12.14
C LEU A 226 3.03 10.09 11.13
N TYR A 227 2.03 9.28 10.82
CA TYR A 227 1.08 9.63 9.75
C TYR A 227 0.20 10.83 10.10
N PRO A 228 -0.38 10.95 11.30
CA PRO A 228 -1.08 12.17 11.69
C PRO A 228 -0.17 13.41 11.73
N ALA A 229 1.10 13.24 12.13
CA ALA A 229 2.06 14.34 12.15
C ALA A 229 2.41 14.81 10.73
N LEU A 230 2.67 13.90 9.80
CA LEU A 230 2.87 14.22 8.38
C LEU A 230 1.65 14.94 7.78
N LYS A 231 0.45 14.47 8.07
CA LYS A 231 -0.80 15.08 7.59
C LYS A 231 -1.00 16.50 8.11
N LYS A 232 -0.54 16.78 9.32
CA LYS A 232 -0.56 18.14 9.88
C LYS A 232 0.50 19.04 9.26
N LEU A 233 1.67 18.50 8.95
CA LEU A 233 2.81 19.23 8.39
C LEU A 233 2.64 19.52 6.89
N CYS A 234 2.27 18.51 6.09
CA CYS A 234 2.30 18.58 4.63
C CYS A 234 1.51 19.72 4.00
N PRO A 235 0.31 20.13 4.48
CA PRO A 235 -0.39 21.27 3.89
C PRO A 235 0.40 22.58 3.95
N ALA A 236 1.12 22.83 5.04
CA ALA A 236 1.95 24.02 5.16
C ALA A 236 3.19 23.96 4.25
N LEU A 237 3.77 22.76 4.07
CA LEU A 237 4.87 22.55 3.11
C LEU A 237 4.39 22.77 1.68
N GLN A 238 3.21 22.29 1.34
CA GLN A 238 2.61 22.48 0.01
C GLN A 238 2.40 23.97 -0.30
N GLU A 239 1.82 24.74 0.61
CA GLU A 239 1.63 26.19 0.43
C GLU A 239 2.96 26.93 0.18
N ARG A 240 4.01 26.52 0.87
CA ARG A 240 5.36 27.08 0.72
C ARG A 240 5.99 26.64 -0.62
N ALA A 241 5.81 25.38 -1.03
CA ALA A 241 6.27 24.90 -2.32
C ALA A 241 5.56 25.63 -3.49
N ASP A 242 4.24 25.83 -3.38
CA ASP A 242 3.44 26.59 -4.36
C ASP A 242 3.86 28.08 -4.41
N SER A 243 4.40 28.60 -3.31
CA SER A 243 4.98 29.96 -3.23
C SER A 243 6.40 30.04 -3.81
N GLY A 244 7.00 28.91 -4.23
CA GLY A 244 8.29 28.85 -4.89
C GLY A 244 9.48 28.50 -3.98
N GLU A 245 9.24 28.04 -2.74
CA GLU A 245 10.32 27.47 -1.92
C GLU A 245 10.81 26.15 -2.49
N ASP A 246 12.10 25.84 -2.26
CA ASP A 246 12.70 24.60 -2.73
C ASP A 246 12.08 23.38 -2.03
N ALA A 247 11.36 22.57 -2.80
CA ALA A 247 10.66 21.40 -2.29
C ALA A 247 11.61 20.34 -1.69
N ALA A 248 12.88 20.30 -2.09
CA ALA A 248 13.85 19.39 -1.50
C ALA A 248 14.21 19.84 -0.07
N LEU A 249 14.33 21.16 0.16
CA LEU A 249 14.51 21.70 1.51
C LEU A 249 13.29 21.50 2.38
N LEU A 250 12.08 21.72 1.83
CA LEU A 250 10.83 21.46 2.53
C LEU A 250 10.66 19.97 2.91
N ALA A 251 11.11 19.08 2.06
CA ALA A 251 11.06 17.64 2.32
C ALA A 251 11.97 17.22 3.49
N GLU A 252 13.06 17.93 3.76
CA GLU A 252 13.89 17.70 4.95
C GLU A 252 13.09 17.86 6.25
N GLU A 253 12.12 18.78 6.31
CA GLU A 253 11.27 18.93 7.49
C GLU A 253 10.43 17.67 7.79
N THR A 254 10.10 16.88 6.76
CA THR A 254 9.43 15.58 6.97
C THR A 254 10.40 14.52 7.49
N TRP A 255 11.68 14.61 7.13
CA TRP A 255 12.72 13.75 7.68
C TRP A 255 13.02 14.10 9.14
N ASP A 256 13.12 15.38 9.46
CA ASP A 256 13.30 15.83 10.85
C ASP A 256 12.14 15.33 11.71
N LEU A 257 10.90 15.43 11.23
CA LEU A 257 9.73 14.87 11.90
C LEU A 257 9.85 13.34 12.09
N PHE A 258 10.35 12.61 11.09
CA PHE A 258 10.58 11.16 11.20
C PHE A 258 11.62 10.81 12.28
N LEU A 259 12.62 11.68 12.50
CA LEU A 259 13.63 11.52 13.53
C LEU A 259 13.13 11.83 14.95
N GLU A 260 12.10 12.68 15.09
CA GLU A 260 11.55 13.11 16.37
C GLU A 260 10.57 12.09 16.98
N ILE A 261 10.03 11.21 16.16
CA ILE A 261 9.08 10.18 16.58
C ILE A 261 9.79 8.91 17.03
#